data_1b867217c834ac0c03795175920dc701
#
_entry.id   1b867217c834ac0c03795175920dc701
#
_cell.length_a   1.000
_cell.length_b   1.000
_cell.length_c   1.000
_cell.angle_alpha   90.00
_cell.angle_beta   90.00
_cell.angle_gamma   90.00
#
_symmetry.space_group_name_H-M   'P 1'
#
loop_
_entity.id
_entity.type
_entity.pdbx_description
1 polymer ?
#
loop_
_entity_poly.entity_id
_entity_poly.type
_entity_poly.pdbx_seq_one_letter_code
_entity_poly.pdbx_strand_id
1 'polypeptide(L)'
;GVQTCALPISCMFNVGDKIVYPMHGAGVIDAIEEKDILGEKQAYYILKMPGEVKVMVPTAKAEEIGVRSIIDKSSAEKVFRVLESDETEMSMNWNKRYRDNMDKMKSGDIYKVADVVRNLSFKQKEKGLSTGEKKMLNNAKQILVSELVLTEHATQDEIEQMVDSKISTSYEEYKVDSNISASDISSDIVSKFIP
;
A
#
# COMPACT_ATOMS: atom_id res chain seq x y z
N GLY A 1 -40.75 21.71 -1.62
CA GLY A 1 -39.70 22.51 -2.25
C GLY A 1 -38.38 21.89 -1.97
N VAL A 2 -37.82 21.19 -2.96
CA VAL A 2 -36.47 20.62 -2.87
C VAL A 2 -35.53 21.78 -3.18
N GLN A 3 -34.85 22.28 -2.17
CA GLN A 3 -33.78 23.25 -2.36
C GLN A 3 -32.55 22.52 -2.93
N THR A 4 -32.40 22.60 -4.24
CA THR A 4 -31.14 22.28 -4.91
C THR A 4 -30.15 23.38 -4.52
N CYS A 5 -29.30 23.12 -3.52
CA CYS A 5 -28.12 23.93 -3.29
C CYS A 5 -27.16 23.73 -4.47
N ALA A 6 -27.12 24.73 -5.35
CA ALA A 6 -26.07 24.85 -6.34
C ALA A 6 -24.78 25.24 -5.62
N LEU A 7 -23.93 24.29 -5.35
CA LEU A 7 -22.57 24.54 -4.89
C LEU A 7 -21.65 24.67 -6.10
N PRO A 8 -20.90 25.75 -6.24
CA PRO A 8 -19.78 25.83 -7.14
C PRO A 8 -18.53 25.28 -6.45
N ILE A 9 -18.57 24.01 -6.06
CA ILE A 9 -17.38 23.27 -5.69
C ILE A 9 -17.31 22.14 -6.68
N SER A 10 -16.32 22.17 -7.54
CA SER A 10 -15.98 21.08 -8.44
C SER A 10 -15.69 19.85 -7.57
N CYS A 11 -16.73 19.10 -7.22
CA CYS A 11 -16.55 17.80 -6.60
C CYS A 11 -15.92 16.88 -7.65
N MET A 12 -14.67 16.55 -7.45
CA MET A 12 -13.88 15.69 -8.34
C MET A 12 -14.47 14.26 -8.39
N PHE A 13 -15.18 13.86 -7.32
CA PHE A 13 -15.77 12.53 -7.14
C PHE A 13 -17.23 12.63 -6.68
N ASN A 14 -18.01 11.56 -6.94
CA ASN A 14 -19.40 11.44 -6.59
C ASN A 14 -19.63 10.37 -5.52
N VAL A 15 -20.81 10.36 -4.91
CA VAL A 15 -21.26 9.26 -4.04
C VAL A 15 -21.26 7.96 -4.84
N GLY A 16 -20.69 6.91 -4.26
CA GLY A 16 -20.50 5.60 -4.89
C GLY A 16 -19.15 5.41 -5.56
N ASP A 17 -18.37 6.49 -5.80
CA ASP A 17 -17.04 6.35 -6.36
C ASP A 17 -16.08 5.68 -5.35
N LYS A 18 -15.21 4.84 -5.89
CA LYS A 18 -14.14 4.17 -5.14
C LYS A 18 -12.86 4.98 -5.25
N ILE A 19 -12.38 5.49 -4.13
CA ILE A 19 -11.21 6.37 -4.08
C ILE A 19 -10.18 5.90 -3.07
N VAL A 20 -8.94 6.31 -3.29
CA VAL A 20 -7.81 6.12 -2.39
C VAL A 20 -7.49 7.41 -1.69
N TYR A 21 -7.41 7.35 -0.37
CA TYR A 21 -6.87 8.41 0.47
C TYR A 21 -5.45 8.01 0.89
N PRO A 22 -4.40 8.68 0.39
CA PRO A 22 -3.02 8.34 0.71
C PRO A 22 -2.79 8.18 2.21
N MET A 23 -2.00 7.20 2.63
CA MET A 23 -1.71 6.84 4.02
C MET A 23 -2.88 6.21 4.81
N HIS A 24 -4.11 6.30 4.31
CA HIS A 24 -5.31 5.76 4.98
C HIS A 24 -5.89 4.55 4.28
N GLY A 25 -5.69 4.43 2.96
CA GLY A 25 -6.19 3.33 2.13
C GLY A 25 -7.36 3.73 1.25
N ALA A 26 -8.07 2.73 0.72
CA ALA A 26 -9.16 2.92 -0.21
C ALA A 26 -10.54 2.68 0.44
N GLY A 27 -11.55 3.33 -0.09
CA GLY A 27 -12.94 3.18 0.34
C GLY A 27 -13.93 3.67 -0.71
N VAL A 28 -15.20 3.55 -0.40
CA VAL A 28 -16.32 4.03 -1.21
C VAL A 28 -16.88 5.31 -0.61
N ILE A 29 -17.15 6.32 -1.43
CA ILE A 29 -17.82 7.54 -0.97
C ILE A 29 -19.27 7.19 -0.61
N ASP A 30 -19.59 7.19 0.66
CA ASP A 30 -20.91 6.90 1.22
C ASP A 30 -21.84 8.13 1.13
N ALA A 31 -21.28 9.32 1.38
CA ALA A 31 -22.00 10.60 1.32
C ALA A 31 -21.04 11.76 1.05
N ILE A 32 -21.61 12.90 0.64
CA ILE A 32 -20.93 14.19 0.63
C ILE A 32 -21.69 15.09 1.59
N GLU A 33 -21.04 15.52 2.67
CA GLU A 33 -21.69 16.27 3.74
C GLU A 33 -21.00 17.63 3.97
N GLU A 34 -21.79 18.68 4.15
CA GLU A 34 -21.26 19.93 4.68
C GLU A 34 -21.14 19.85 6.21
N LYS A 35 -19.99 20.22 6.71
CA LYS A 35 -19.73 20.30 8.16
C LYS A 35 -19.20 21.68 8.52
N ASP A 36 -19.70 22.20 9.62
CA ASP A 36 -19.16 23.41 10.24
C ASP A 36 -18.09 22.98 11.25
N ILE A 37 -16.82 23.23 10.92
CA ILE A 37 -15.69 22.91 11.78
C ILE A 37 -14.96 24.22 12.07
N LEU A 38 -14.95 24.62 13.34
CA LEU A 38 -14.33 25.84 13.83
C LEU A 38 -14.90 27.13 13.18
N GLY A 39 -16.19 27.13 12.81
CA GLY A 39 -16.86 28.27 12.19
C GLY A 39 -16.70 28.39 10.67
N GLU A 40 -16.03 27.42 10.04
CA GLU A 40 -15.92 27.30 8.59
C GLU A 40 -16.77 26.16 8.06
N LYS A 41 -17.71 26.48 7.16
CA LYS A 41 -18.52 25.48 6.45
C LYS A 41 -17.71 24.91 5.29
N GLN A 42 -17.46 23.61 5.34
CA GLN A 42 -16.72 22.89 4.32
C GLN A 42 -17.39 21.57 3.97
N ALA A 43 -17.35 21.20 2.68
CA ALA A 43 -17.83 19.90 2.23
C ALA A 43 -16.77 18.82 2.43
N TYR A 44 -17.23 17.63 2.84
CA TYR A 44 -16.40 16.45 3.07
C TYR A 44 -16.96 15.25 2.32
N TYR A 45 -16.08 14.47 1.70
CA TYR A 45 -16.39 13.11 1.34
C TYR A 45 -16.40 12.24 2.60
N ILE A 46 -17.49 11.54 2.83
CA ILE A 46 -17.56 10.50 3.87
C ILE A 46 -17.17 9.19 3.23
N LEU A 47 -15.96 8.76 3.47
CA LEU A 47 -15.38 7.56 2.88
C LEU A 47 -15.60 6.37 3.79
N LYS A 48 -16.32 5.35 3.31
CA LYS A 48 -16.50 4.08 4.00
C LYS A 48 -15.36 3.13 3.57
N MET A 49 -14.49 2.80 4.50
CA MET A 49 -13.36 1.89 4.31
C MET A 49 -13.78 0.44 4.57
N PRO A 50 -13.05 -0.57 4.06
CA PRO A 50 -13.19 -1.95 4.52
C PRO A 50 -13.08 -2.04 6.06
N GLY A 51 -13.94 -2.86 6.70
CA GLY A 51 -14.03 -2.92 8.16
C GLY A 51 -14.93 -1.86 8.81
N GLU A 52 -15.80 -1.20 8.00
CA GLU A 52 -16.82 -0.24 8.47
C GLU A 52 -16.28 1.07 9.07
N VAL A 53 -14.99 1.35 8.92
CA VAL A 53 -14.38 2.60 9.37
C VAL A 53 -14.79 3.73 8.44
N LYS A 54 -15.28 4.85 8.98
CA LYS A 54 -15.61 6.05 8.20
C LYS A 54 -14.52 7.11 8.38
N VAL A 55 -14.05 7.65 7.26
CA VAL A 55 -13.04 8.72 7.21
C VAL A 55 -13.62 9.91 6.48
N MET A 56 -13.37 11.12 6.99
CA MET A 56 -13.77 12.36 6.35
C MET A 56 -12.60 12.95 5.57
N VAL A 57 -12.83 13.27 4.29
CA VAL A 57 -11.84 13.87 3.40
C VAL A 57 -12.37 15.20 2.92
N PRO A 58 -11.69 16.34 3.18
CA PRO A 58 -12.16 17.63 2.72
C PRO A 58 -12.12 17.69 1.19
N THR A 59 -13.28 18.01 0.57
CA THR A 59 -13.41 18.02 -0.90
C THR A 59 -12.48 19.03 -1.56
N ALA A 60 -12.33 20.21 -0.95
CA ALA A 60 -11.50 21.31 -1.47
C ALA A 60 -10.00 20.97 -1.49
N LYS A 61 -9.55 20.01 -0.67
CA LYS A 61 -8.14 19.60 -0.57
C LYS A 61 -7.87 18.21 -1.15
N ALA A 62 -8.88 17.56 -1.72
CA ALA A 62 -8.75 16.19 -2.20
C ALA A 62 -7.62 16.02 -3.24
N GLU A 63 -7.52 16.97 -4.19
CA GLU A 63 -6.46 16.98 -5.20
C GLU A 63 -5.06 17.23 -4.59
N GLU A 64 -4.95 18.21 -3.71
CA GLU A 64 -3.69 18.56 -3.02
C GLU A 64 -3.19 17.38 -2.15
N ILE A 65 -4.11 16.68 -1.50
CA ILE A 65 -3.82 15.50 -0.68
C ILE A 65 -3.39 14.31 -1.55
N GLY A 66 -3.72 14.31 -2.85
CA GLY A 66 -3.44 13.21 -3.77
C GLY A 66 -4.50 12.10 -3.75
N VAL A 67 -5.75 12.46 -3.43
CA VAL A 67 -6.88 11.53 -3.56
C VAL A 67 -7.07 11.15 -5.02
N ARG A 68 -7.21 9.85 -5.30
CA ARG A 68 -7.36 9.30 -6.65
C ARG A 68 -8.38 8.17 -6.70
N SER A 69 -8.82 7.82 -7.89
CA SER A 69 -9.59 6.58 -8.09
C SER A 69 -8.72 5.35 -7.78
N ILE A 70 -9.39 4.24 -7.42
CA ILE A 70 -8.71 2.95 -7.28
C ILE A 70 -8.13 2.49 -8.63
N ILE A 71 -7.18 1.57 -8.58
CA ILE A 71 -6.62 0.93 -9.78
C ILE A 71 -7.64 -0.02 -10.44
N ASP A 72 -7.38 -0.33 -11.71
CA ASP A 72 -8.08 -1.38 -12.45
C ASP A 72 -7.49 -2.78 -12.19
N LYS A 73 -8.16 -3.82 -12.67
CA LYS A 73 -7.72 -5.22 -12.51
C LYS A 73 -6.34 -5.48 -13.16
N SER A 74 -6.09 -4.90 -14.33
CA SER A 74 -4.79 -5.04 -14.99
C SER A 74 -3.64 -4.48 -14.15
N SER A 75 -3.90 -3.38 -13.46
CA SER A 75 -2.94 -2.79 -12.52
C SER A 75 -2.81 -3.61 -11.23
N ALA A 76 -3.89 -4.24 -10.75
CA ALA A 76 -3.85 -5.15 -9.61
C ALA A 76 -2.95 -6.38 -9.89
N GLU A 77 -3.05 -6.95 -11.10
CA GLU A 77 -2.14 -8.03 -11.52
C GLU A 77 -0.66 -7.61 -11.48
N LYS A 78 -0.36 -6.37 -11.88
CA LYS A 78 1.01 -5.82 -11.78
C LYS A 78 1.44 -5.64 -10.33
N VAL A 79 0.53 -5.25 -9.43
CA VAL A 79 0.80 -5.18 -7.99
C VAL A 79 1.20 -6.55 -7.46
N PHE A 80 0.47 -7.60 -7.82
CA PHE A 80 0.83 -8.97 -7.41
C PHE A 80 2.19 -9.39 -7.95
N ARG A 81 2.57 -9.01 -9.19
CA ARG A 81 3.92 -9.25 -9.73
C ARG A 81 5.01 -8.51 -8.94
N VAL A 82 4.74 -7.31 -8.45
CA VAL A 82 5.68 -6.60 -7.57
C VAL A 82 5.88 -7.35 -6.26
N LEU A 83 4.84 -7.97 -5.70
CA LEU A 83 4.93 -8.79 -4.49
C LEU A 83 5.70 -10.10 -4.71
N GLU A 84 5.69 -10.63 -5.94
CA GLU A 84 6.41 -11.85 -6.35
C GLU A 84 7.84 -11.57 -6.84
N SER A 85 8.23 -10.32 -7.02
CA SER A 85 9.59 -9.99 -7.47
C SER A 85 10.59 -9.99 -6.31
N ASP A 86 11.87 -10.03 -6.65
CA ASP A 86 12.97 -9.91 -5.68
C ASP A 86 12.90 -8.62 -4.87
N GLU A 87 13.49 -8.65 -3.67
CA GLU A 87 13.56 -7.43 -2.86
C GLU A 87 14.38 -6.34 -3.56
N THR A 88 13.94 -5.09 -3.42
CA THR A 88 14.72 -3.95 -3.83
C THR A 88 15.67 -3.53 -2.72
N GLU A 89 16.87 -3.08 -3.09
CA GLU A 89 17.89 -2.66 -2.13
C GLU A 89 17.36 -1.58 -1.18
N MET A 90 17.41 -1.88 0.11
CA MET A 90 17.07 -0.93 1.17
C MET A 90 18.33 -0.44 1.89
N SER A 91 18.33 0.85 2.27
CA SER A 91 19.44 1.42 3.06
C SER A 91 19.67 0.63 4.35
N MET A 92 20.93 0.34 4.65
CA MET A 92 21.32 -0.27 5.93
C MET A 92 21.08 0.68 7.11
N ASN A 93 21.14 1.99 6.88
CA ASN A 93 20.81 2.99 7.89
C ASN A 93 19.31 3.00 8.18
N TRP A 94 18.92 2.71 9.43
CA TRP A 94 17.52 2.63 9.85
C TRP A 94 16.74 3.93 9.60
N ASN A 95 17.31 5.08 9.95
CA ASN A 95 16.65 6.37 9.78
C ASN A 95 16.38 6.70 8.31
N LYS A 96 17.35 6.41 7.43
CA LYS A 96 17.19 6.61 5.99
C LYS A 96 16.15 5.65 5.43
N ARG A 97 16.25 4.35 5.73
CA ARG A 97 15.30 3.32 5.30
C ARG A 97 13.87 3.65 5.74
N TYR A 98 13.69 4.10 6.98
CA TYR A 98 12.38 4.47 7.50
C TYR A 98 11.79 5.66 6.71
N ARG A 99 12.56 6.69 6.42
CA ARG A 99 12.11 7.85 5.62
C ARG A 99 11.79 7.47 4.19
N ASP A 100 12.69 6.73 3.53
CA ASP A 100 12.52 6.30 2.15
C ASP A 100 11.21 5.49 1.98
N ASN A 101 10.93 4.56 2.89
CA ASN A 101 9.69 3.79 2.90
C ASN A 101 8.46 4.66 3.21
N MET A 102 8.57 5.61 4.13
CA MET A 102 7.51 6.55 4.44
C MET A 102 7.16 7.42 3.22
N ASP A 103 8.15 7.89 2.48
CA ASP A 103 7.97 8.68 1.28
C ASP A 103 7.29 7.86 0.15
N LYS A 104 7.66 6.58 0.01
CA LYS A 104 6.96 5.64 -0.87
C LYS A 104 5.47 5.52 -0.51
N MET A 105 5.14 5.37 0.77
CA MET A 105 3.76 5.26 1.23
C MET A 105 2.95 6.56 1.02
N LYS A 106 3.57 7.72 1.26
CA LYS A 106 2.94 9.03 1.08
C LYS A 106 2.68 9.37 -0.38
N SER A 107 3.41 8.78 -1.31
CA SER A 107 3.25 9.05 -2.74
C SER A 107 1.86 8.67 -3.30
N GLY A 108 1.10 7.83 -2.59
CA GLY A 108 -0.18 7.30 -3.06
C GLY A 108 -0.06 6.25 -4.18
N ASP A 109 1.17 5.94 -4.61
CA ASP A 109 1.46 4.95 -5.65
C ASP A 109 1.42 3.54 -5.05
N ILE A 110 0.46 2.72 -5.48
CA ILE A 110 0.24 1.38 -4.94
C ILE A 110 1.42 0.44 -5.21
N TYR A 111 2.14 0.61 -6.31
CA TYR A 111 3.32 -0.21 -6.61
C TYR A 111 4.44 0.04 -5.61
N LYS A 112 4.62 1.30 -5.20
CA LYS A 112 5.57 1.68 -4.15
C LYS A 112 5.14 1.16 -2.78
N VAL A 113 3.84 1.16 -2.50
CA VAL A 113 3.30 0.54 -1.27
C VAL A 113 3.53 -0.97 -1.27
N ALA A 114 3.28 -1.65 -2.39
CA ALA A 114 3.56 -3.08 -2.54
C ALA A 114 5.05 -3.42 -2.34
N ASP A 115 5.95 -2.59 -2.89
CA ASP A 115 7.40 -2.71 -2.68
C ASP A 115 7.78 -2.60 -1.19
N VAL A 116 7.19 -1.65 -0.46
CA VAL A 116 7.40 -1.52 1.00
C VAL A 116 6.91 -2.76 1.74
N VAL A 117 5.71 -3.28 1.39
CA VAL A 117 5.15 -4.49 2.02
C VAL A 117 6.06 -5.68 1.78
N ARG A 118 6.51 -5.93 0.54
CA ARG A 118 7.39 -7.03 0.20
C ARG A 118 8.73 -6.94 0.95
N ASN A 119 9.43 -5.81 0.83
CA ASN A 119 10.76 -5.62 1.41
C ASN A 119 10.75 -5.72 2.94
N LEU A 120 9.77 -5.12 3.61
CA LEU A 120 9.67 -5.23 5.06
C LEU A 120 9.24 -6.64 5.50
N SER A 121 8.43 -7.36 4.71
CA SER A 121 8.09 -8.75 4.98
C SER A 121 9.31 -9.68 4.86
N PHE A 122 10.13 -9.50 3.84
CA PHE A 122 11.39 -10.24 3.68
C PHE A 122 12.33 -9.99 4.86
N LYS A 123 12.56 -8.72 5.17
CA LYS A 123 13.37 -8.34 6.32
C LYS A 123 12.84 -8.90 7.65
N GLN A 124 11.52 -8.98 7.81
CA GLN A 124 10.90 -9.57 9.00
C GLN A 124 11.24 -11.05 9.14
N LYS A 125 11.24 -11.79 8.03
CA LYS A 125 11.59 -13.22 8.00
C LYS A 125 13.07 -13.47 8.25
N GLU A 126 13.95 -12.58 7.79
CA GLU A 126 15.41 -12.73 7.93
C GLU A 126 15.94 -12.30 9.29
N LYS A 127 15.68 -11.07 9.68
CA LYS A 127 16.35 -10.39 10.81
C LYS A 127 15.39 -9.81 11.82
N GLY A 128 14.08 -9.85 11.52
CA GLY A 128 13.07 -9.17 12.29
C GLY A 128 13.00 -7.66 12.02
N LEU A 129 11.96 -7.04 12.52
CA LEU A 129 11.67 -5.62 12.36
C LEU A 129 11.66 -4.90 13.71
N SER A 130 12.10 -3.64 13.72
CA SER A 130 11.89 -2.73 14.83
C SER A 130 10.40 -2.44 15.03
N THR A 131 10.01 -1.93 16.20
CA THR A 131 8.61 -1.58 16.48
C THR A 131 8.05 -0.57 15.47
N GLY A 132 8.85 0.40 15.02
CA GLY A 132 8.46 1.37 14.01
C GLY A 132 8.23 0.73 12.64
N GLU A 133 9.14 -0.17 12.21
CA GLU A 133 9.00 -0.90 10.95
C GLU A 133 7.82 -1.88 10.96
N LYS A 134 7.53 -2.53 12.09
CA LYS A 134 6.31 -3.37 12.24
C LYS A 134 5.04 -2.57 12.05
N LYS A 135 4.95 -1.39 12.67
CA LYS A 135 3.80 -0.50 12.49
C LYS A 135 3.67 -0.03 11.04
N MET A 136 4.79 0.29 10.39
CA MET A 136 4.83 0.69 8.99
C MET A 136 4.36 -0.44 8.08
N LEU A 137 4.83 -1.67 8.28
CA LEU A 137 4.40 -2.84 7.50
C LEU A 137 2.90 -3.09 7.65
N ASN A 138 2.37 -3.05 8.86
CA ASN A 138 0.93 -3.24 9.11
C ASN A 138 0.11 -2.15 8.40
N ASN A 139 0.54 -0.89 8.47
CA ASN A 139 -0.15 0.20 7.79
C ASN A 139 -0.06 0.06 6.26
N ALA A 140 1.12 -0.28 5.73
CA ALA A 140 1.30 -0.52 4.31
C ALA A 140 0.43 -1.68 3.79
N LYS A 141 0.36 -2.80 4.53
CA LYS A 141 -0.54 -3.92 4.22
C LYS A 141 -2.00 -3.47 4.23
N GLN A 142 -2.43 -2.72 5.23
CA GLN A 142 -3.82 -2.22 5.31
C GLN A 142 -4.18 -1.33 4.12
N ILE A 143 -3.29 -0.43 3.71
CA ILE A 143 -3.48 0.43 2.52
C ILE A 143 -3.61 -0.44 1.27
N LEU A 144 -2.67 -1.36 1.05
CA LEU A 144 -2.62 -2.24 -0.11
C LEU A 144 -3.87 -3.13 -0.20
N VAL A 145 -4.22 -3.81 0.88
CA VAL A 145 -5.37 -4.72 0.96
C VAL A 145 -6.67 -3.97 0.73
N SER A 146 -6.86 -2.78 1.33
CA SER A 146 -8.09 -1.99 1.16
C SER A 146 -8.38 -1.64 -0.30
N GLU A 147 -7.36 -1.34 -1.10
CA GLU A 147 -7.52 -1.03 -2.52
C GLU A 147 -7.77 -2.31 -3.35
N LEU A 148 -7.03 -3.39 -3.08
CA LEU A 148 -7.21 -4.66 -3.78
C LEU A 148 -8.58 -5.30 -3.52
N VAL A 149 -9.11 -5.20 -2.30
CA VAL A 149 -10.48 -5.65 -1.94
C VAL A 149 -11.52 -4.99 -2.84
N LEU A 150 -11.41 -3.67 -3.04
CA LEU A 150 -12.36 -2.93 -3.88
C LEU A 150 -12.16 -3.18 -5.37
N THR A 151 -10.94 -3.49 -5.81
CA THR A 151 -10.60 -3.76 -7.20
C THR A 151 -10.99 -5.18 -7.62
N GLU A 152 -10.69 -6.17 -6.78
CA GLU A 152 -10.93 -7.59 -7.06
C GLU A 152 -12.34 -8.05 -6.66
N HIS A 153 -13.10 -7.22 -5.93
CA HIS A 153 -14.40 -7.59 -5.37
C HIS A 153 -14.34 -8.84 -4.47
N ALA A 154 -13.24 -9.00 -3.75
CA ALA A 154 -12.97 -10.10 -2.83
C ALA A 154 -13.09 -9.63 -1.36
N THR A 155 -13.10 -10.58 -0.44
CA THR A 155 -13.08 -10.27 0.99
C THR A 155 -11.69 -9.85 1.45
N GLN A 156 -11.61 -9.18 2.59
CA GLN A 156 -10.34 -8.76 3.17
C GLN A 156 -9.43 -9.97 3.46
N ASP A 157 -10.00 -11.04 4.04
CA ASP A 157 -9.26 -12.25 4.39
C ASP A 157 -8.68 -12.96 3.14
N GLU A 158 -9.43 -13.01 2.04
CA GLU A 158 -8.96 -13.58 0.78
C GLU A 158 -7.77 -12.79 0.22
N ILE A 159 -7.87 -11.47 0.20
CA ILE A 159 -6.77 -10.61 -0.29
C ILE A 159 -5.54 -10.69 0.62
N GLU A 160 -5.71 -10.68 1.93
CA GLU A 160 -4.59 -10.83 2.88
C GLU A 160 -3.88 -12.17 2.67
N GLN A 161 -4.61 -13.27 2.53
CA GLN A 161 -4.04 -14.58 2.24
C GLN A 161 -3.31 -14.61 0.90
N MET A 162 -3.86 -14.00 -0.16
CA MET A 162 -3.20 -13.89 -1.46
C MET A 162 -1.88 -13.12 -1.36
N VAL A 163 -1.88 -11.97 -0.70
CA VAL A 163 -0.69 -11.14 -0.51
C VAL A 163 0.39 -11.90 0.25
N ASP A 164 0.03 -12.53 1.37
CA ASP A 164 0.98 -13.26 2.21
C ASP A 164 1.50 -14.54 1.53
N SER A 165 0.67 -15.23 0.76
CA SER A 165 1.08 -16.39 -0.03
C SER A 165 2.11 -16.02 -1.10
N LYS A 166 1.84 -14.96 -1.89
CA LYS A 166 2.75 -14.49 -2.94
C LYS A 166 4.11 -14.05 -2.39
N ILE A 167 4.11 -13.29 -1.29
CA ILE A 167 5.34 -12.88 -0.61
C ILE A 167 6.11 -14.10 -0.06
N SER A 168 5.40 -15.11 0.43
CA SER A 168 6.04 -16.30 0.99
C SER A 168 6.69 -17.15 -0.09
N THR A 169 6.01 -17.33 -1.22
CA THR A 169 6.55 -18.08 -2.38
C THR A 169 7.80 -17.38 -2.91
N SER A 170 7.73 -16.07 -3.16
CA SER A 170 8.87 -15.29 -3.64
C SER A 170 10.07 -15.33 -2.66
N TYR A 171 9.81 -15.27 -1.37
CA TYR A 171 10.87 -15.36 -0.37
C TYR A 171 11.56 -16.74 -0.35
N GLU A 172 10.83 -17.84 -0.53
CA GLU A 172 11.43 -19.17 -0.60
C GLU A 172 12.28 -19.34 -1.88
N GLU A 173 11.83 -18.83 -3.02
CA GLU A 173 12.57 -18.79 -4.28
C GLU A 173 13.88 -17.99 -4.12
N TYR A 174 13.79 -16.78 -3.57
CA TYR A 174 14.96 -15.93 -3.28
C TYR A 174 16.01 -16.64 -2.40
N LYS A 175 15.58 -17.40 -1.39
CA LYS A 175 16.48 -18.19 -0.53
C LYS A 175 17.19 -19.30 -1.28
N VAL A 176 16.51 -19.99 -2.17
CA VAL A 176 17.09 -21.06 -2.98
C VAL A 176 18.20 -20.49 -3.86
N ASP A 177 17.94 -19.40 -4.56
CA ASP A 177 18.89 -18.76 -5.47
C ASP A 177 20.11 -18.20 -4.72
N SER A 178 19.90 -17.58 -3.56
CA SER A 178 20.98 -17.06 -2.74
C SER A 178 21.89 -18.16 -2.18
N ASN A 179 21.34 -19.35 -1.84
CA ASN A 179 22.10 -20.49 -1.37
C ASN A 179 22.89 -21.18 -2.50
N ILE A 180 22.33 -21.26 -3.70
CA ILE A 180 23.02 -21.81 -4.89
C ILE A 180 24.22 -20.89 -5.23
N SER A 181 24.03 -19.60 -5.28
CA SER A 181 25.11 -18.63 -5.54
C SER A 181 26.24 -18.71 -4.49
N ALA A 182 25.93 -18.92 -3.22
CA ALA A 182 26.93 -19.09 -2.16
C ALA A 182 27.70 -20.41 -2.27
N SER A 183 27.07 -21.50 -2.74
CA SER A 183 27.72 -22.80 -2.94
C SER A 183 28.64 -22.80 -4.17
N ASP A 184 28.29 -22.09 -5.23
CA ASP A 184 29.10 -21.96 -6.46
C ASP A 184 30.38 -21.14 -6.20
N ILE A 185 30.29 -20.06 -5.43
CA ILE A 185 31.46 -19.26 -5.03
C ILE A 185 32.42 -20.08 -4.17
N SER A 186 31.90 -20.94 -3.28
CA SER A 186 32.71 -21.79 -2.42
C SER A 186 33.46 -22.86 -3.21
N SER A 187 32.84 -23.43 -4.24
CA SER A 187 33.49 -24.46 -5.12
C SER A 187 34.58 -23.89 -6.00
N ASP A 188 34.41 -22.65 -6.51
CA ASP A 188 35.42 -21.97 -7.35
C ASP A 188 36.64 -21.51 -6.56
N ILE A 189 36.49 -21.17 -5.29
CA ILE A 189 37.61 -20.80 -4.41
C ILE A 189 38.40 -22.03 -4.02
N VAL A 190 37.74 -23.16 -3.74
CA VAL A 190 38.44 -24.39 -3.36
C VAL A 190 39.24 -24.98 -4.54
N SER A 191 38.75 -24.88 -5.77
CA SER A 191 39.44 -25.40 -6.98
C SER A 191 40.67 -24.58 -7.37
N LYS A 192 40.81 -23.32 -6.92
CA LYS A 192 41.94 -22.43 -7.21
C LYS A 192 43.12 -22.45 -6.19
N PHE A 193 42.89 -23.11 -5.02
CA PHE A 193 43.89 -23.11 -3.93
C PHE A 193 44.41 -24.48 -3.49
N ILE A 194 44.14 -25.55 -4.27
CA ILE A 194 44.78 -26.86 -4.02
C ILE A 194 45.70 -27.15 -5.20
N PRO A 195 47.04 -27.20 -4.97
CA PRO A 195 48.02 -27.57 -5.99
C PRO A 195 47.98 -29.06 -6.35
#